data_60bf498fd34486834da7fd4420fa3c74
#
_entry.id   60bf498fd34486834da7fd4420fa3c74
#
_cell.length_a   1.000
_cell.length_b   1.000
_cell.length_c   1.000
_cell.angle_alpha   90.00
_cell.angle_beta   90.00
_cell.angle_gamma   90.00
#
_symmetry.space_group_name_H-M   'P 1'
#
loop_
_entity.id
_entity.type
_entity.pdbx_description
1 polymer ?
#
loop_
_entity_poly.entity_id
_entity_poly.type
_entity_poly.pdbx_seq_one_letter_code
_entity_poly.pdbx_strand_id
1 'polypeptide(L)' 'MAAVTMYSTPWCGYCHRLKGQLKRAGIEFAEVDIEQVPEAAKLVEKINNGNQTVPTVVFADGTALTNPSVAQVAEKLIA' A
#
# COMPACT_ATOMS: atom_id res chain seq x y z
N MET A 1 12.35 1.02 10.67
CA MET A 1 10.88 1.15 10.71
C MET A 1 10.36 1.49 9.32
N ALA A 2 9.34 0.80 8.86
CA ALA A 2 8.79 1.07 7.53
C ALA A 2 8.07 2.42 7.50
N ALA A 3 8.29 3.19 6.43
CA ALA A 3 7.64 4.48 6.25
C ALA A 3 6.15 4.33 5.89
N VAL A 4 5.81 3.23 5.21
CA VAL A 4 4.45 2.94 4.75
C VAL A 4 4.19 1.44 4.83
N THR A 5 2.89 1.08 4.84
CA THR A 5 2.46 -0.30 4.71
C THR A 5 1.69 -0.43 3.40
N MET A 6 2.11 -1.37 2.56
CA MET A 6 1.43 -1.65 1.30
C MET A 6 0.59 -2.93 1.44
N TYR A 7 -0.71 -2.79 1.26
CA TYR A 7 -1.64 -3.92 1.26
C TYR A 7 -1.78 -4.43 -0.17
N SER A 8 -1.59 -5.73 -0.34
CA SER A 8 -1.45 -6.34 -1.67
C SER A 8 -2.08 -7.72 -1.73
N THR A 9 -2.07 -8.29 -2.94
CA THR A 9 -2.36 -9.71 -3.18
C THR A 9 -1.27 -10.28 -4.08
N PRO A 10 -1.05 -11.63 -4.05
CA PRO A 10 0.02 -12.23 -4.84
C PRO A 10 -0.18 -12.12 -6.35
N TRP A 11 -1.44 -12.00 -6.80
CA TRP A 11 -1.79 -11.95 -8.23
C TRP A 11 -1.87 -10.53 -8.77
N CYS A 12 -1.64 -9.52 -7.97
CA CYS A 12 -1.82 -8.12 -8.36
C CYS A 12 -0.59 -7.58 -9.09
N GLY A 13 -0.71 -7.37 -10.40
CA GLY A 13 0.39 -6.81 -11.21
C GLY A 13 0.78 -5.39 -10.79
N TYR A 14 -0.21 -4.56 -10.47
CA TYR A 14 0.04 -3.20 -9.99
C TYR A 14 0.79 -3.19 -8.67
N CYS A 15 0.51 -4.14 -7.78
CA CYS A 15 1.21 -4.28 -6.50
C CYS A 15 2.67 -4.63 -6.72
N HIS A 16 2.95 -5.58 -7.60
CA HIS A 16 4.33 -5.97 -7.93
C HIS A 16 5.11 -4.80 -8.53
N ARG A 17 4.48 -4.06 -9.42
CA ARG A 17 5.09 -2.90 -10.05
C ARG A 17 5.44 -1.83 -9.02
N LEU A 18 4.48 -1.47 -8.17
CA LEU A 18 4.69 -0.46 -7.13
C LEU A 18 5.78 -0.90 -6.16
N LYS A 19 5.76 -2.16 -5.75
CA LYS A 19 6.78 -2.72 -4.86
C LYS A 19 8.18 -2.53 -5.43
N GLY A 20 8.38 -2.84 -6.71
CA GLY A 20 9.67 -2.63 -7.37
C GLY A 20 10.06 -1.17 -7.42
N GLN A 21 9.12 -0.28 -7.69
CA GLN A 21 9.38 1.15 -7.74
C GLN A 21 9.73 1.73 -6.38
N LEU A 22 9.06 1.28 -5.31
CA LEU A 22 9.36 1.71 -3.94
C LEU A 22 10.78 1.29 -3.55
N LYS A 23 11.16 0.05 -3.89
CA LYS A 23 12.51 -0.43 -3.62
C LYS A 23 13.58 0.40 -4.33
N ARG A 24 13.36 0.70 -5.61
CA ARG A 24 14.31 1.50 -6.39
C ARG A 24 14.40 2.94 -5.88
N ALA A 25 13.31 3.47 -5.35
CA ALA A 25 13.29 4.82 -4.78
C ALA A 25 13.88 4.89 -3.37
N GLY A 26 14.25 3.75 -2.78
CA GLY A 26 14.77 3.70 -1.42
C GLY A 26 13.74 3.92 -0.35
N ILE A 27 12.46 3.74 -0.67
CA ILE A 27 11.35 3.89 0.29
C ILE A 27 11.15 2.56 1.01
N GLU A 28 11.32 2.58 2.32
CA GLU A 28 11.10 1.43 3.17
C GLU A 28 9.61 1.19 3.37
N PHE A 29 9.15 -0.04 3.16
CA PHE A 29 7.74 -0.38 3.31
C PHE A 29 7.57 -1.78 3.86
N ALA A 30 6.46 -1.99 4.58
CA ALA A 30 5.98 -3.31 4.96
C ALA A 30 4.93 -3.74 3.94
N GLU A 31 4.90 -5.02 3.61
CA GLU A 31 3.90 -5.57 2.70
C GLU A 31 3.00 -6.54 3.46
N VAL A 32 1.69 -6.39 3.30
CA VAL A 32 0.70 -7.27 3.93
C VAL A 32 -0.20 -7.86 2.85
N ASP A 33 -0.25 -9.20 2.79
CA ASP A 33 -1.13 -9.93 1.90
C ASP A 33 -2.52 -10.01 2.54
N ILE A 34 -3.49 -9.30 1.96
CA ILE A 34 -4.83 -9.23 2.54
C ILE A 34 -5.59 -10.55 2.44
N GLU A 35 -5.14 -11.48 1.60
CA GLU A 35 -5.75 -12.80 1.52
C GLU A 35 -5.36 -13.68 2.70
N GLN A 36 -4.24 -13.38 3.36
CA GLN A 36 -3.76 -14.14 4.50
C GLN A 36 -4.05 -13.48 5.84
N VAL A 37 -4.41 -12.20 5.83
CA VAL A 37 -4.67 -11.43 7.06
C VAL A 37 -6.07 -10.82 6.97
N PRO A 38 -7.10 -11.48 7.54
CA PRO A 38 -8.49 -11.01 7.42
C PRO A 38 -8.72 -9.59 7.92
N GLU A 39 -8.05 -9.18 9.00
CA GLU A 39 -8.17 -7.84 9.54
C GLU A 39 -7.65 -6.79 8.54
N ALA A 40 -6.61 -7.14 7.78
CA ALA A 40 -6.06 -6.27 6.76
C ALA A 40 -7.04 -6.11 5.59
N ALA A 41 -7.71 -7.20 5.19
CA ALA A 41 -8.75 -7.14 4.17
C ALA A 41 -9.89 -6.21 4.59
N LYS A 42 -10.30 -6.27 5.84
CA LYS A 42 -11.36 -5.39 6.38
C LYS A 42 -10.92 -3.93 6.38
N LEU A 43 -9.67 -3.66 6.71
CA LEU A 43 -9.12 -2.31 6.69
C LEU A 43 -9.13 -1.74 5.27
N VAL A 44 -8.70 -2.53 4.28
CA VAL A 44 -8.73 -2.13 2.88
C VAL A 44 -10.15 -1.85 2.41
N GLU A 45 -11.11 -2.69 2.79
CA GLU A 45 -12.52 -2.48 2.49
C GLU A 45 -13.04 -1.18 3.09
N LYS A 46 -12.67 -0.88 4.32
CA LYS A 46 -13.07 0.34 5.01
C LYS A 46 -12.54 1.58 4.29
N ILE A 47 -11.29 1.53 3.81
CA ILE A 47 -10.66 2.62 3.09
C ILE A 47 -11.32 2.82 1.72
N ASN A 48 -11.73 1.75 1.07
CA ASN A 48 -12.18 1.75 -0.33
C ASN A 48 -13.69 1.51 -0.49
N ASN A 49 -14.49 1.94 0.48
CA ASN A 49 -15.97 1.85 0.42
C ASN A 49 -16.48 0.44 0.21
N GLY A 50 -15.88 -0.55 0.87
CA GLY A 50 -16.29 -1.94 0.80
C GLY A 50 -15.55 -2.78 -0.22
N ASN A 51 -14.64 -2.20 -0.99
CA ASN A 51 -13.88 -2.91 -2.01
C ASN A 51 -12.50 -3.33 -1.49
N GLN A 52 -12.04 -4.50 -1.92
CA GLN A 52 -10.68 -4.97 -1.60
C GLN A 52 -9.69 -4.51 -2.67
N THR A 53 -9.65 -3.20 -2.92
CA THR A 53 -8.78 -2.62 -3.94
C THR A 53 -7.31 -2.64 -3.50
N VAL A 54 -6.46 -3.22 -4.32
CA VAL A 54 -5.01 -3.26 -4.07
C VAL A 54 -4.27 -2.73 -5.29
N PRO A 55 -3.10 -2.10 -5.13
CA PRO A 55 -2.44 -1.81 -3.86
C PRO A 55 -3.11 -0.66 -3.11
N THR A 56 -3.21 -0.78 -1.80
CA THR A 56 -3.58 0.32 -0.91
C THR A 56 -2.38 0.58 0.01
N VAL A 57 -1.95 1.83 0.07
CA VAL A 57 -0.77 2.24 0.85
C VAL A 57 -1.23 3.09 2.02
N VAL A 58 -0.88 2.67 3.24
CA VAL A 58 -1.23 3.38 4.47
C VAL A 58 0.04 3.98 5.06
N PHE A 59 -0.05 5.25 5.44
CA PHE A 59 1.06 6.01 5.99
C PHE A 59 1.03 6.01 7.52
N ALA A 60 2.14 6.40 8.13
CA ALA A 60 2.26 6.40 9.60
C ALA A 60 1.22 7.30 10.29
N ASP A 61 0.75 8.35 9.61
CA ASP A 61 -0.26 9.26 10.16
C ASP A 61 -1.70 8.74 10.01
N GLY A 62 -1.87 7.53 9.47
CA GLY A 62 -3.17 6.89 9.28
C GLY A 62 -3.85 7.23 7.96
N THR A 63 -3.28 8.12 7.15
CA THR A 63 -3.83 8.40 5.82
C THR A 63 -3.48 7.31 4.84
N ALA A 64 -4.24 7.20 3.74
CA ALA A 64 -4.07 6.13 2.76
C ALA A 64 -4.23 6.64 1.35
N LEU A 65 -3.53 5.98 0.42
CA LEU A 65 -3.70 6.19 -1.02
C LEU A 65 -4.05 4.85 -1.67
N THR A 66 -4.97 4.88 -2.63
CA THR A 66 -5.39 3.70 -3.37
C THR A 66 -4.74 3.71 -4.74
N ASN A 67 -4.01 2.63 -5.06
CA ASN A 67 -3.28 2.48 -6.32
C ASN A 67 -2.44 3.72 -6.67
N PRO A 68 -1.59 4.19 -5.73
CA PRO A 68 -0.80 5.39 -5.99
C PRO A 68 0.38 5.10 -6.91
N SER A 69 0.90 6.16 -7.53
CA SER A 69 2.23 6.10 -8.15
C SER A 69 3.31 6.22 -7.08
N VAL A 70 4.53 5.81 -7.41
CA VAL A 70 5.66 5.99 -6.50
C VAL A 70 5.91 7.46 -6.20
N ALA A 71 5.67 8.33 -7.20
CA ALA A 71 5.79 9.78 -7.02
C ALA A 71 4.80 10.31 -5.99
N GLN A 72 3.56 9.82 -6.00
CA GLN A 72 2.55 10.22 -5.03
C GLN A 72 2.93 9.77 -3.61
N VAL A 73 3.48 8.58 -3.48
CA VAL A 73 3.94 8.07 -2.18
C VAL A 73 5.11 8.91 -1.67
N ALA A 74 6.10 9.19 -2.52
CA ALA A 74 7.26 9.98 -2.15
C ALA A 74 6.86 11.40 -1.74
N GLU A 75 5.96 12.01 -2.50
CA GLU A 75 5.46 13.36 -2.23
C GLU A 75 4.79 13.46 -0.87
N LYS A 76 3.99 12.46 -0.52
CA LYS A 76 3.32 12.42 0.77
C LYS A 76 4.30 12.24 1.93
N LEU A 77 5.39 11.50 1.72
CA LEU A 77 6.38 11.25 2.74
C LEU A 77 7.22 12.49 3.08
N ILE A 78 7.38 13.41 2.15
CA ILE A 78 8.16 14.63 2.38
C ILE A 78 7.29 15.83 2.76
N ALA A 79 5.98 15.67 2.72
CA ALA A 79 5.05 16.75 3.04
C ALA A 79 4.95 16.99 4.55
#